data_3b2e7413c3601ad7fe19da5cc3943a91
#
_entry.id   3b2e7413c3601ad7fe19da5cc3943a91
#
_cell.length_a   1.000
_cell.length_b   1.000
_cell.length_c   1.000
_cell.angle_alpha   90.00
_cell.angle_beta   90.00
_cell.angle_gamma   90.00
#
_symmetry.space_group_name_H-M   'P 1'
#
loop_
_entity.id
_entity.type
_entity.pdbx_description
1 polymer ?
#
loop_
_entity_poly.entity_id
_entity_poly.type
_entity_poly.pdbx_seq_one_letter_code
_entity_poly.pdbx_strand_id
1 'polypeptide(L)'
;LAQRLALAGEEVIGVDMNEDKVEEFREFSDLAFVTKSLHKEVLREMGIQNCDLVVVCIGSNIEASILATMNIINLGVPTVISKATSEVQGEVLEKLGAKVVYPEYDMAVRTAKKILQKNLRDYISMGKDVEIVEVELTDKMIGKSILDLDLRKRYSLNVIAIHHEKGIELEFLPSYQLKKGDVVVV
;
A
#
# COMPACT_ATOMS: atom_id res chain seq x y z
N LEU A 1 5.00 -3.31 -7.17
CA LEU A 1 5.12 -4.21 -6.04
C LEU A 1 6.35 -5.10 -6.18
N ALA A 2 6.42 -5.92 -7.22
CA ALA A 2 7.48 -6.91 -7.44
C ALA A 2 8.89 -6.31 -7.38
N GLN A 3 9.14 -5.22 -8.12
CA GLN A 3 10.44 -4.52 -8.07
C GLN A 3 10.84 -4.09 -6.65
N ARG A 4 9.88 -3.62 -5.83
CA ARG A 4 10.17 -3.22 -4.45
C ARG A 4 10.52 -4.39 -3.55
N LEU A 5 9.91 -5.55 -3.78
CA LEU A 5 10.25 -6.78 -3.07
C LEU A 5 11.64 -7.29 -3.48
N ALA A 6 11.94 -7.32 -4.78
CA ALA A 6 13.26 -7.70 -5.27
C ALA A 6 14.38 -6.79 -4.73
N LEU A 7 14.17 -5.47 -4.70
CA LEU A 7 15.11 -4.51 -4.09
C LEU A 7 15.27 -4.69 -2.57
N ALA A 8 14.31 -5.28 -1.90
CA ALA A 8 14.39 -5.64 -0.49
C ALA A 8 15.12 -6.98 -0.24
N GLY A 9 15.53 -7.68 -1.30
CA GLY A 9 16.26 -8.95 -1.23
C GLY A 9 15.38 -10.20 -1.30
N GLU A 10 14.08 -10.05 -1.59
CA GLU A 10 13.18 -11.17 -1.77
C GLU A 10 13.35 -11.81 -3.16
N GLU A 11 13.22 -13.12 -3.23
CA GLU A 11 13.17 -13.85 -4.49
C GLU A 11 11.77 -13.75 -5.08
N VAL A 12 11.64 -13.16 -6.26
CA VAL A 12 10.34 -12.83 -6.86
C VAL A 12 10.16 -13.54 -8.19
N ILE A 13 9.05 -14.29 -8.33
CA ILE A 13 8.62 -14.91 -9.59
C ILE A 13 7.57 -14.00 -10.24
N GLY A 14 7.80 -13.61 -11.49
CA GLY A 14 6.86 -12.85 -12.30
C GLY A 14 6.17 -13.71 -13.34
N VAL A 15 4.84 -13.60 -13.42
CA VAL A 15 4.04 -14.33 -14.41
C VAL A 15 3.04 -13.35 -15.05
N ASP A 16 3.11 -13.16 -16.35
CA ASP A 16 2.13 -12.37 -17.12
C ASP A 16 1.90 -13.01 -18.50
N MET A 17 0.79 -12.67 -19.14
CA MET A 17 0.52 -13.08 -20.53
C MET A 17 1.16 -12.16 -21.57
N ASN A 18 1.60 -10.98 -21.16
CA ASN A 18 2.23 -9.97 -22.01
C ASN A 18 3.75 -10.11 -21.93
N GLU A 19 4.37 -10.39 -23.10
CA GLU A 19 5.82 -10.56 -23.23
C GLU A 19 6.60 -9.31 -22.81
N ASP A 20 6.11 -8.11 -23.21
CA ASP A 20 6.81 -6.84 -22.88
C ASP A 20 6.90 -6.63 -21.37
N LYS A 21 5.82 -6.94 -20.63
CA LYS A 21 5.82 -6.85 -19.15
C LYS A 21 6.74 -7.87 -18.51
N VAL A 22 6.83 -9.06 -19.07
CA VAL A 22 7.75 -10.09 -18.57
C VAL A 22 9.20 -9.69 -18.84
N GLU A 23 9.47 -9.05 -19.98
CA GLU A 23 10.80 -8.54 -20.29
C GLU A 23 11.22 -7.39 -19.34
N GLU A 24 10.32 -6.43 -19.08
CA GLU A 24 10.53 -5.40 -18.04
C GLU A 24 10.79 -6.03 -16.65
N PHE A 25 10.11 -7.14 -16.34
CA PHE A 25 10.31 -7.83 -15.08
C PHE A 25 11.70 -8.48 -14.99
N ARG A 26 12.26 -8.95 -16.09
CA ARG A 26 13.61 -9.54 -16.15
C ARG A 26 14.73 -8.57 -15.81
N GLU A 27 14.48 -7.26 -15.85
CA GLU A 27 15.46 -6.25 -15.43
C GLU A 27 15.82 -6.37 -13.94
N PHE A 28 14.98 -7.00 -13.11
CA PHE A 28 15.20 -7.13 -11.67
C PHE A 28 14.96 -8.54 -11.09
N SER A 29 14.55 -9.50 -11.91
CA SER A 29 14.44 -10.91 -11.50
C SER A 29 14.57 -11.85 -12.70
N ASP A 30 15.38 -12.88 -12.58
CA ASP A 30 15.57 -13.91 -13.61
C ASP A 30 14.36 -14.89 -13.70
N LEU A 31 13.51 -14.93 -12.68
CA LEU A 31 12.35 -15.80 -12.61
C LEU A 31 11.12 -15.13 -13.20
N ALA A 32 11.04 -15.08 -14.53
CA ALA A 32 9.95 -14.42 -15.25
C ALA A 32 9.40 -15.31 -16.36
N PHE A 33 8.08 -15.55 -16.34
CA PHE A 33 7.41 -16.48 -17.22
C PHE A 33 6.27 -15.81 -18.01
N VAL A 34 6.26 -16.06 -19.31
CA VAL A 34 5.11 -15.69 -20.17
C VAL A 34 4.16 -16.88 -20.23
N THR A 35 2.90 -16.70 -19.85
CA THR A 35 1.90 -17.75 -20.02
C THR A 35 0.51 -17.18 -20.30
N LYS A 36 -0.23 -17.85 -21.16
CA LYS A 36 -1.65 -17.59 -21.40
C LYS A 36 -2.55 -18.51 -20.58
N SER A 37 -1.95 -19.49 -19.89
CA SER A 37 -2.67 -20.50 -19.13
C SER A 37 -2.41 -20.38 -17.64
N LEU A 38 -3.48 -20.32 -16.87
CA LEU A 38 -3.46 -20.29 -15.40
C LEU A 38 -3.94 -21.62 -14.79
N HIS A 39 -3.88 -22.72 -15.59
CA HIS A 39 -4.18 -24.05 -15.10
C HIS A 39 -3.15 -24.52 -14.07
N LYS A 40 -3.62 -25.33 -13.13
CA LYS A 40 -2.83 -25.79 -11.98
C LYS A 40 -1.51 -26.46 -12.38
N GLU A 41 -1.53 -27.24 -13.45
CA GLU A 41 -0.36 -27.95 -13.97
C GLU A 41 0.72 -26.97 -14.46
N VAL A 42 0.31 -25.94 -15.22
CA VAL A 42 1.22 -24.91 -15.76
C VAL A 42 1.83 -24.08 -14.62
N LEU A 43 1.02 -23.68 -13.64
CA LEU A 43 1.50 -22.96 -12.47
C LEU A 43 2.48 -23.79 -11.63
N ARG A 44 2.25 -25.13 -11.56
CA ARG A 44 3.17 -26.05 -10.87
C ARG A 44 4.50 -26.16 -11.59
N GLU A 45 4.52 -26.22 -12.92
CA GLU A 45 5.76 -26.26 -13.72
C GLU A 45 6.63 -25.01 -13.52
N MET A 46 6.00 -23.87 -13.24
CA MET A 46 6.67 -22.62 -12.91
C MET A 46 7.17 -22.53 -11.46
N GLY A 47 6.90 -23.55 -10.64
CA GLY A 47 7.35 -23.59 -9.25
C GLY A 47 6.48 -22.81 -8.26
N ILE A 48 5.29 -22.36 -8.64
CA ILE A 48 4.41 -21.49 -7.80
C ILE A 48 4.06 -22.16 -6.45
N GLN A 49 3.97 -23.47 -6.39
CA GLN A 49 3.73 -24.22 -5.13
C GLN A 49 4.84 -24.06 -4.09
N ASN A 50 6.01 -23.61 -4.49
CA ASN A 50 7.16 -23.42 -3.59
C ASN A 50 7.22 -22.00 -3.01
N CYS A 51 6.34 -21.10 -3.45
CA CYS A 51 6.28 -19.73 -2.95
C CYS A 51 5.63 -19.69 -1.55
N ASP A 52 6.18 -18.87 -0.65
CA ASP A 52 5.58 -18.58 0.66
C ASP A 52 4.35 -17.68 0.53
N LEU A 53 4.35 -16.83 -0.49
CA LEU A 53 3.29 -15.89 -0.78
C LEU A 53 3.12 -15.70 -2.29
N VAL A 54 1.86 -15.66 -2.74
CA VAL A 54 1.53 -15.31 -4.12
C VAL A 54 0.55 -14.14 -4.15
N VAL A 55 0.81 -13.19 -5.03
CA VAL A 55 -0.09 -12.03 -5.25
C VAL A 55 -0.72 -12.12 -6.63
N VAL A 56 -2.03 -12.25 -6.70
CA VAL A 56 -2.82 -12.25 -7.94
C VAL A 56 -3.27 -10.82 -8.25
N CYS A 57 -2.62 -10.20 -9.25
CA CYS A 57 -2.85 -8.80 -9.65
C CYS A 57 -3.72 -8.66 -10.91
N ILE A 58 -4.44 -9.70 -11.33
CA ILE A 58 -5.28 -9.67 -12.53
C ILE A 58 -6.49 -8.75 -12.28
N GLY A 59 -6.56 -7.62 -13.00
CA GLY A 59 -7.61 -6.62 -12.80
C GLY A 59 -8.64 -6.55 -13.94
N SER A 60 -8.24 -6.91 -15.16
CA SER A 60 -9.09 -6.76 -16.36
C SER A 60 -10.03 -7.96 -16.61
N ASN A 61 -9.78 -9.11 -16.01
CA ASN A 61 -10.56 -10.33 -16.18
C ASN A 61 -10.84 -10.98 -14.83
N ILE A 62 -12.06 -10.80 -14.34
CA ILE A 62 -12.53 -11.31 -13.03
C ILE A 62 -12.51 -12.84 -13.01
N GLU A 63 -12.94 -13.50 -14.08
CA GLU A 63 -12.94 -14.96 -14.18
C GLU A 63 -11.52 -15.52 -14.07
N ALA A 64 -10.57 -14.97 -14.83
CA ALA A 64 -9.16 -15.37 -14.77
C ALA A 64 -8.55 -15.13 -13.37
N SER A 65 -8.91 -14.03 -12.71
CA SER A 65 -8.48 -13.72 -11.34
C SER A 65 -8.96 -14.77 -10.34
N ILE A 66 -10.24 -15.15 -10.41
CA ILE A 66 -10.85 -16.16 -9.53
C ILE A 66 -10.23 -17.53 -9.78
N LEU A 67 -10.11 -17.95 -11.05
CA LEU A 67 -9.54 -19.25 -11.42
C LEU A 67 -8.06 -19.35 -11.02
N ALA A 68 -7.27 -18.31 -11.26
CA ALA A 68 -5.87 -18.26 -10.82
C ALA A 68 -5.76 -18.41 -9.30
N THR A 69 -6.54 -17.62 -8.56
CA THR A 69 -6.54 -17.65 -7.09
C THR A 69 -6.90 -19.04 -6.57
N MET A 70 -7.95 -19.65 -7.09
CA MET A 70 -8.38 -21.00 -6.73
C MET A 70 -7.28 -22.04 -7.01
N ASN A 71 -6.67 -21.99 -8.20
CA ASN A 71 -5.62 -22.93 -8.58
C ASN A 71 -4.37 -22.79 -7.71
N ILE A 72 -3.97 -21.56 -7.36
CA ILE A 72 -2.83 -21.28 -6.48
C ILE A 72 -3.09 -21.79 -5.06
N ILE A 73 -4.28 -21.56 -4.51
CA ILE A 73 -4.68 -22.09 -3.20
C ILE A 73 -4.65 -23.64 -3.23
N ASN A 74 -5.18 -24.24 -4.30
CA ASN A 74 -5.17 -25.70 -4.48
C ASN A 74 -3.76 -26.28 -4.71
N LEU A 75 -2.77 -25.47 -5.03
CA LEU A 75 -1.35 -25.86 -5.04
C LEU A 75 -0.75 -25.91 -3.63
N GLY A 76 -1.41 -25.37 -2.63
CA GLY A 76 -0.97 -25.38 -1.24
C GLY A 76 -0.10 -24.20 -0.85
N VAL A 77 -0.12 -23.10 -1.62
CA VAL A 77 0.61 -21.86 -1.26
C VAL A 77 0.10 -21.32 0.08
N PRO A 78 0.98 -21.08 1.07
CA PRO A 78 0.55 -20.71 2.43
C PRO A 78 -0.21 -19.39 2.51
N THR A 79 0.15 -18.41 1.68
CA THR A 79 -0.51 -17.10 1.68
C THR A 79 -0.81 -16.67 0.24
N VAL A 80 -2.08 -16.41 -0.05
CA VAL A 80 -2.52 -15.87 -1.34
C VAL A 80 -3.20 -14.53 -1.10
N ILE A 81 -2.69 -13.49 -1.75
CA ILE A 81 -3.28 -12.15 -1.77
C ILE A 81 -3.88 -11.93 -3.15
N SER A 82 -5.14 -11.53 -3.23
CA SER A 82 -5.79 -11.28 -4.51
C SER A 82 -6.35 -9.88 -4.58
N LYS A 83 -6.10 -9.21 -5.71
CA LYS A 83 -6.68 -7.92 -6.03
C LYS A 83 -8.14 -8.10 -6.42
N ALA A 84 -9.03 -7.33 -5.82
CA ALA A 84 -10.42 -7.21 -6.23
C ALA A 84 -10.72 -5.81 -6.77
N THR A 85 -11.59 -5.74 -7.78
CA THR A 85 -12.09 -4.50 -8.39
C THR A 85 -13.54 -4.20 -8.01
N SER A 86 -14.22 -5.13 -7.33
CA SER A 86 -15.57 -4.97 -6.77
C SER A 86 -15.72 -5.77 -5.48
N GLU A 87 -16.69 -5.36 -4.63
CA GLU A 87 -17.02 -6.06 -3.39
C GLU A 87 -17.43 -7.52 -3.65
N VAL A 88 -18.26 -7.77 -4.67
CA VAL A 88 -18.71 -9.11 -5.03
C VAL A 88 -17.55 -10.03 -5.42
N GLN A 89 -16.59 -9.52 -6.20
CA GLN A 89 -15.38 -10.27 -6.51
C GLN A 89 -14.57 -10.55 -5.24
N GLY A 90 -14.43 -9.55 -4.35
CA GLY A 90 -13.72 -9.71 -3.10
C GLY A 90 -14.33 -10.78 -2.21
N GLU A 91 -15.65 -10.79 -2.03
CA GLU A 91 -16.36 -11.83 -1.27
C GLU A 91 -16.09 -13.25 -1.81
N VAL A 92 -16.04 -13.42 -3.13
CA VAL A 92 -15.72 -14.71 -3.75
C VAL A 92 -14.27 -15.11 -3.44
N LEU A 93 -13.33 -14.19 -3.58
CA LEU A 93 -11.91 -14.45 -3.33
C LEU A 93 -11.64 -14.76 -1.85
N GLU A 94 -12.31 -14.08 -0.92
CA GLU A 94 -12.23 -14.37 0.51
C GLU A 94 -12.78 -15.75 0.85
N LYS A 95 -13.93 -16.14 0.27
CA LYS A 95 -14.49 -17.48 0.44
C LYS A 95 -13.60 -18.59 -0.10
N LEU A 96 -12.77 -18.30 -1.09
CA LEU A 96 -11.73 -19.22 -1.57
C LEU A 96 -10.55 -19.34 -0.60
N GLY A 97 -10.39 -18.40 0.35
CA GLY A 97 -9.31 -18.37 1.32
C GLY A 97 -8.20 -17.38 1.01
N ALA A 98 -8.36 -16.50 0.03
CA ALA A 98 -7.41 -15.45 -0.26
C ALA A 98 -7.58 -14.25 0.69
N LYS A 99 -6.49 -13.52 0.94
CA LYS A 99 -6.54 -12.16 1.49
C LYS A 99 -6.84 -11.21 0.34
N VAL A 100 -7.84 -10.34 0.51
CA VAL A 100 -8.27 -9.44 -0.56
C VAL A 100 -7.78 -8.02 -0.32
N VAL A 101 -7.35 -7.36 -1.40
CA VAL A 101 -6.95 -5.95 -1.41
C VAL A 101 -7.69 -5.21 -2.52
N TYR A 102 -8.01 -3.94 -2.27
CA TYR A 102 -8.75 -3.06 -3.18
C TYR A 102 -7.91 -1.80 -3.51
N PRO A 103 -6.79 -1.92 -4.24
CA PRO A 103 -5.83 -0.82 -4.38
C PRO A 103 -6.43 0.45 -5.00
N GLU A 104 -7.33 0.31 -5.97
CA GLU A 104 -8.00 1.44 -6.61
C GLU A 104 -8.95 2.16 -5.67
N TYR A 105 -9.73 1.41 -4.88
CA TYR A 105 -10.63 1.97 -3.88
C TYR A 105 -9.85 2.69 -2.77
N ASP A 106 -8.83 2.04 -2.23
CA ASP A 106 -7.99 2.62 -1.17
C ASP A 106 -7.31 3.90 -1.63
N MET A 107 -6.80 3.89 -2.87
CA MET A 107 -6.18 5.07 -3.47
C MET A 107 -7.20 6.19 -3.75
N ALA A 108 -8.42 5.85 -4.19
CA ALA A 108 -9.49 6.80 -4.41
C ALA A 108 -9.90 7.50 -3.10
N VAL A 109 -10.08 6.73 -2.02
CA VAL A 109 -10.36 7.27 -0.67
C VAL A 109 -9.24 8.19 -0.22
N ARG A 110 -7.98 7.75 -0.38
CA ARG A 110 -6.80 8.55 -0.01
C ARG A 110 -6.73 9.86 -0.80
N THR A 111 -6.97 9.79 -2.10
CA THR A 111 -6.95 10.97 -2.97
C THR A 111 -8.09 11.94 -2.62
N ALA A 112 -9.30 11.43 -2.39
CA ALA A 112 -10.44 12.24 -2.00
C ALA A 112 -10.18 13.00 -0.68
N LYS A 113 -9.63 12.33 0.33
CA LYS A 113 -9.25 12.99 1.60
C LYS A 113 -8.25 14.13 1.37
N LYS A 114 -7.22 13.91 0.55
CA LYS A 114 -6.22 14.95 0.21
C LYS A 114 -6.85 16.16 -0.52
N ILE A 115 -7.81 15.91 -1.41
CA ILE A 115 -8.51 17.00 -2.14
C ILE A 115 -9.40 17.82 -1.19
N LEU A 116 -10.12 17.13 -0.29
CA LEU A 116 -11.05 17.77 0.64
C LEU A 116 -10.35 18.57 1.73
N GLN A 117 -9.18 18.15 2.15
CA GLN A 117 -8.42 18.77 3.24
C GLN A 117 -7.16 19.45 2.68
N LYS A 118 -7.26 20.71 2.34
CA LYS A 118 -6.19 21.49 1.66
C LYS A 118 -4.83 21.44 2.34
N ASN A 119 -4.80 21.31 3.66
CA ASN A 119 -3.56 21.27 4.45
C ASN A 119 -3.10 19.83 4.78
N LEU A 120 -3.79 18.81 4.28
CA LEU A 120 -3.42 17.43 4.47
C LEU A 120 -2.36 17.03 3.43
N ARG A 121 -1.12 16.83 3.88
CA ARG A 121 -0.04 16.34 3.02
C ARG A 121 -0.13 14.84 2.82
N ASP A 122 -0.24 14.10 3.93
CA ASP A 122 -0.42 12.65 3.92
C ASP A 122 -1.11 12.15 5.20
N TYR A 123 -1.57 10.89 5.19
CA TYR A 123 -2.11 10.26 6.39
C TYR A 123 -1.94 8.75 6.35
N ILE A 124 -1.90 8.15 7.54
CA ILE A 124 -1.90 6.71 7.76
C ILE A 124 -3.07 6.40 8.68
N SER A 125 -4.00 5.57 8.22
CA SER A 125 -5.09 5.06 9.07
C SER A 125 -4.61 3.84 9.83
N MET A 126 -4.75 3.86 11.15
CA MET A 126 -4.40 2.75 12.05
C MET A 126 -5.65 2.01 12.56
N GLY A 127 -6.71 2.00 11.76
CA GLY A 127 -7.99 1.39 12.08
C GLY A 127 -9.15 2.38 11.93
N LYS A 128 -10.29 2.09 12.60
CA LYS A 128 -11.50 2.91 12.43
C LYS A 128 -11.42 4.30 13.10
N ASP A 129 -10.63 4.43 14.17
CA ASP A 129 -10.71 5.57 15.07
C ASP A 129 -9.38 6.32 15.28
N VAL A 130 -8.28 5.84 14.67
CA VAL A 130 -6.96 6.46 14.84
C VAL A 130 -6.32 6.71 13.48
N GLU A 131 -5.91 7.94 13.24
CA GLU A 131 -5.16 8.35 12.05
C GLU A 131 -3.90 9.13 12.48
N ILE A 132 -2.81 8.89 11.81
CA ILE A 132 -1.61 9.74 11.87
C ILE A 132 -1.65 10.62 10.63
N VAL A 133 -1.55 11.93 10.81
CA VAL A 133 -1.81 12.91 9.77
C VAL A 133 -0.64 13.88 9.65
N GLU A 134 -0.13 14.07 8.45
CA GLU A 134 0.81 15.15 8.12
C GLU A 134 0.03 16.41 7.72
N VAL A 135 0.15 17.45 8.51
CA VAL A 135 -0.57 18.71 8.31
C VAL A 135 0.40 19.84 7.96
N GLU A 136 0.22 20.46 6.81
CA GLU A 136 0.93 21.69 6.45
C GLU A 136 0.47 22.86 7.32
N LEU A 137 1.43 23.71 7.70
CA LEU A 137 1.14 24.86 8.52
C LEU A 137 0.29 25.90 7.78
N THR A 138 -0.69 26.44 8.46
CA THR A 138 -1.35 27.66 8.02
C THR A 138 -0.53 28.88 8.46
N ASP A 139 -0.72 30.03 7.78
CA ASP A 139 -0.04 31.28 8.15
C ASP A 139 -0.26 31.66 9.62
N LYS A 140 -1.38 31.25 10.21
CA LYS A 140 -1.71 31.53 11.63
C LYS A 140 -0.90 30.71 12.62
N MET A 141 -0.26 29.62 12.16
CA MET A 141 0.55 28.72 13.00
C MET A 141 2.04 29.08 12.95
N ILE A 142 2.47 29.75 11.87
CA ILE A 142 3.88 30.14 11.69
C ILE A 142 4.29 31.13 12.80
N GLY A 143 5.45 30.87 13.41
CA GLY A 143 6.02 31.65 14.51
C GLY A 143 5.42 31.32 15.88
N LYS A 144 4.39 30.50 15.98
CA LYS A 144 3.86 30.02 17.25
C LYS A 144 4.59 28.77 17.72
N SER A 145 4.68 28.58 19.02
CA SER A 145 5.19 27.35 19.59
C SER A 145 4.10 26.26 19.60
N ILE A 146 4.54 25.00 19.71
CA ILE A 146 3.62 23.85 19.91
C ILE A 146 2.77 24.09 21.18
N LEU A 147 3.39 24.66 22.21
CA LEU A 147 2.71 25.00 23.45
C LEU A 147 1.62 26.07 23.26
N ASP A 148 1.91 27.14 22.49
CA ASP A 148 0.94 28.23 22.24
C ASP A 148 -0.25 27.77 21.40
N LEU A 149 -0.02 26.79 20.51
CA LEU A 149 -1.09 26.23 19.68
C LEU A 149 -2.06 25.37 20.49
N ASP A 150 -1.59 24.77 21.60
CA ASP A 150 -2.37 23.93 22.52
C ASP A 150 -3.26 22.92 21.77
N LEU A 151 -2.66 22.23 20.76
CA LEU A 151 -3.37 21.35 19.82
C LEU A 151 -4.05 20.19 20.55
N ARG A 152 -3.42 19.69 21.62
CA ARG A 152 -3.98 18.60 22.42
C ARG A 152 -5.27 18.99 23.11
N LYS A 153 -5.32 20.18 23.70
CA LYS A 153 -6.46 20.65 24.49
C LYS A 153 -7.61 21.15 23.62
N ARG A 154 -7.26 21.80 22.50
CA ARG A 154 -8.26 22.39 21.58
C ARG A 154 -8.85 21.40 20.60
N TYR A 155 -8.06 20.43 20.15
CA TYR A 155 -8.43 19.57 19.02
C TYR A 155 -8.22 18.10 19.31
N SER A 156 -7.76 17.70 20.52
CA SER A 156 -7.40 16.34 20.89
C SER A 156 -6.29 15.72 20.01
N LEU A 157 -5.43 16.58 19.41
CA LEU A 157 -4.34 16.17 18.55
C LEU A 157 -3.03 16.08 19.34
N ASN A 158 -2.32 14.97 19.23
CA ASN A 158 -1.00 14.81 19.81
C ASN A 158 0.05 15.02 18.71
N VAL A 159 0.93 15.98 18.88
CA VAL A 159 2.06 16.16 17.97
C VAL A 159 3.07 15.05 18.21
N ILE A 160 3.34 14.26 17.17
CA ILE A 160 4.24 13.09 17.20
C ILE A 160 5.60 13.48 16.65
N ALA A 161 5.63 14.30 15.60
CA ALA A 161 6.86 14.72 14.93
C ALA A 161 6.69 16.07 14.23
N ILE A 162 7.81 16.69 13.91
CA ILE A 162 7.89 17.85 13.02
C ILE A 162 8.77 17.45 11.84
N HIS A 163 8.23 17.55 10.64
CA HIS A 163 8.97 17.32 9.41
C HIS A 163 9.42 18.68 8.85
N HIS A 164 10.71 18.90 8.77
CA HIS A 164 11.33 20.12 8.22
C HIS A 164 12.34 19.77 7.13
N GLU A 165 12.99 20.76 6.50
CA GLU A 165 13.91 20.55 5.37
C GLU A 165 15.06 19.56 5.66
N LYS A 166 15.48 19.45 6.93
CA LYS A 166 16.59 18.54 7.32
C LYS A 166 16.14 17.12 7.66
N GLY A 167 14.83 16.84 7.66
CA GLY A 167 14.26 15.54 7.98
C GLY A 167 13.14 15.61 9.03
N ILE A 168 12.85 14.48 9.64
CA ILE A 168 11.80 14.33 10.66
C ILE A 168 12.43 14.39 12.04
N GLU A 169 11.94 15.29 12.89
CA GLU A 169 12.34 15.46 14.28
C GLU A 169 11.25 14.91 15.20
N LEU A 170 11.60 13.91 16.00
CA LEU A 170 10.71 13.27 16.97
C LEU A 170 10.87 13.87 18.38
N GLU A 171 12.07 14.36 18.70
CA GLU A 171 12.42 14.94 19.99
C GLU A 171 12.49 16.45 19.91
N PHE A 172 11.35 17.12 19.88
CA PHE A 172 11.26 18.59 19.84
C PHE A 172 10.78 19.14 21.19
N LEU A 173 11.23 20.35 21.51
CA LEU A 173 10.77 21.05 22.71
C LEU A 173 9.36 21.63 22.50
N PRO A 174 8.48 21.63 23.50
CA PRO A 174 7.17 22.28 23.40
C PRO A 174 7.24 23.78 23.04
N SER A 175 8.38 24.42 23.34
CA SER A 175 8.69 25.80 22.98
C SER A 175 9.21 25.99 21.54
N TYR A 176 9.36 24.90 20.77
CA TYR A 176 9.77 24.99 19.38
C TYR A 176 8.81 25.87 18.59
N GLN A 177 9.35 26.92 17.93
CA GLN A 177 8.57 27.82 17.09
C GLN A 177 8.49 27.28 15.67
N LEU A 178 7.28 27.01 15.23
CA LEU A 178 7.01 26.49 13.89
C LEU A 178 7.43 27.49 12.81
N LYS A 179 8.13 27.01 11.80
CA LYS A 179 8.67 27.81 10.69
C LYS A 179 7.88 27.52 9.40
N LYS A 180 7.94 28.45 8.47
CA LYS A 180 7.38 28.24 7.14
C LYS A 180 8.09 27.05 6.47
N GLY A 181 7.29 26.09 6.00
CA GLY A 181 7.79 24.84 5.40
C GLY A 181 7.80 23.66 6.34
N ASP A 182 7.65 23.87 7.67
CA ASP A 182 7.44 22.77 8.59
C ASP A 182 6.09 22.09 8.33
N VAL A 183 6.06 20.77 8.56
CA VAL A 183 4.85 19.95 8.53
C VAL A 183 4.72 19.29 9.89
N VAL A 184 3.56 19.39 10.50
CA VAL A 184 3.30 18.79 11.82
C VAL A 184 2.65 17.42 11.62
N VAL A 185 3.20 16.41 12.27
CA VAL A 185 2.65 15.05 12.30
C VAL A 185 1.85 14.89 13.60
N VAL A 186 0.57 14.60 13.47
CA VAL A 186 -0.38 14.49 14.60
C VAL A 186 -1.16 13.19 14.57
#